data_1b0ed9548fbe0cf755ca07f0d5c7150d
#
_entry.id   1b0ed9548fbe0cf755ca07f0d5c7150d
#
_cell.length_a   1.000
_cell.length_b   1.000
_cell.length_c   1.000
_cell.angle_alpha   90.00
_cell.angle_beta   90.00
_cell.angle_gamma   90.00
#
_symmetry.space_group_name_H-M   'P 1'
#
loop_
_entity.id
_entity.type
_entity.pdbx_description
1 polymer ?
#
loop_
_entity_poly.entity_id
_entity_poly.type
_entity_poly.pdbx_seq_one_letter_code
_entity_poly.pdbx_strand_id
1 'polypeptide(L)'
;RGHVRVNPILNPLYFGYSGRKGLTYKFDVQTNYSFSDNQKIALRLKSSYSFKQKQLFYTIPAVYYFNLRRNGYVELEVSGGNRITNSLVADAIKNESPDSINWASMQLDYFKNTRISFNLNYDFSPKFGINTGIVLRRRSAVDKKPFELSQRPNSYTSAAPQIEFETRPWGYNGAIITA
;
A
#
# COMPACT_ATOMS: atom_id res chain seq x y z
N ARG A 1 -5.02 24.50 -11.13
CA ARG A 1 -3.59 24.65 -10.78
C ARG A 1 -3.03 23.29 -10.39
N GLY A 2 -1.83 22.97 -10.84
CA GLY A 2 -1.19 21.70 -10.53
C GLY A 2 0.27 21.88 -10.16
N HIS A 3 0.82 20.95 -9.39
CA HIS A 3 2.23 20.87 -9.11
C HIS A 3 2.69 19.41 -9.07
N VAL A 4 3.93 19.21 -9.46
CA VAL A 4 4.61 17.92 -9.41
C VAL A 4 5.78 18.06 -8.46
N ARG A 5 5.90 17.15 -7.53
CA ARG A 5 7.03 17.06 -6.61
C ARG A 5 7.74 15.73 -6.82
N VAL A 6 9.03 15.81 -7.09
CA VAL A 6 9.91 14.63 -7.20
C VAL A 6 10.94 14.72 -6.09
N ASN A 7 11.19 13.63 -5.37
CA ASN A 7 12.26 13.62 -4.39
C ASN A 7 13.65 13.71 -5.08
N PRO A 8 14.63 14.38 -4.46
CA PRO A 8 15.98 14.48 -5.00
C PRO A 8 16.61 13.10 -5.22
N ILE A 9 17.07 12.82 -6.43
CA ILE A 9 17.58 11.50 -6.83
C ILE A 9 18.83 11.10 -6.02
N LEU A 10 19.69 12.06 -5.70
CA LEU A 10 20.96 11.80 -5.03
C LEU A 10 20.92 12.01 -3.51
N ASN A 11 19.75 12.12 -2.89
CA ASN A 11 19.65 12.27 -1.45
C ASN A 11 19.95 10.94 -0.74
N PRO A 12 20.97 10.85 0.12
CA PRO A 12 21.34 9.62 0.81
C PRO A 12 20.25 9.07 1.73
N LEU A 13 19.28 9.90 2.16
CA LEU A 13 18.14 9.47 2.97
C LEU A 13 17.19 8.51 2.23
N TYR A 14 17.27 8.44 0.90
CA TYR A 14 16.48 7.50 0.10
C TYR A 14 17.17 6.15 -0.12
N PHE A 15 18.41 6.02 0.34
CA PHE A 15 19.08 4.74 0.41
C PHE A 15 18.83 4.10 1.77
N GLY A 16 18.61 2.81 1.77
CA GLY A 16 18.43 2.03 2.98
C GLY A 16 19.13 0.69 2.84
N TYR A 17 19.57 0.13 3.96
CA TYR A 17 20.16 -1.20 4.00
C TYR A 17 19.37 -2.09 4.95
N SER A 18 19.15 -3.33 4.54
CA SER A 18 18.63 -4.37 5.42
C SER A 18 19.22 -5.73 5.03
N GLY A 19 19.43 -6.62 5.99
CA GLY A 19 20.00 -7.94 5.74
C GLY A 19 19.24 -8.75 4.68
N ARG A 20 17.91 -8.63 4.66
CA ARG A 20 17.01 -9.29 3.70
C ARG A 20 17.06 -8.68 2.31
N LYS A 21 16.89 -7.36 2.19
CA LYS A 21 16.77 -6.66 0.91
C LYS A 21 18.12 -6.19 0.36
N GLY A 22 19.15 -6.18 1.21
CA GLY A 22 20.43 -5.53 0.89
C GLY A 22 20.26 -4.02 0.78
N LEU A 23 21.06 -3.40 -0.07
CA LEU A 23 20.92 -2.00 -0.42
C LEU A 23 19.60 -1.80 -1.16
N THR A 24 18.86 -0.78 -0.75
CA THR A 24 17.58 -0.38 -1.37
C THR A 24 17.63 1.09 -1.71
N TYR A 25 17.09 1.45 -2.86
CA TYR A 25 16.88 2.83 -3.27
C TYR A 25 15.38 3.12 -3.35
N LYS A 26 14.94 4.23 -2.75
CA LYS A 26 13.55 4.66 -2.73
C LYS A 26 13.35 5.84 -3.67
N PHE A 27 12.23 5.84 -4.38
CA PHE A 27 11.84 6.91 -5.28
C PHE A 27 10.39 7.29 -5.01
N ASP A 28 10.11 8.57 -4.87
CA ASP A 28 8.77 9.10 -4.55
C ASP A 28 8.46 10.30 -5.46
N VAL A 29 7.39 10.18 -6.22
CA VAL A 29 6.86 11.24 -7.07
C VAL A 29 5.43 11.51 -6.65
N GLN A 30 5.10 12.76 -6.44
CA GLN A 30 3.76 13.19 -6.09
C GLN A 30 3.29 14.25 -7.08
N THR A 31 2.08 14.06 -7.59
CA THR A 31 1.42 15.00 -8.49
C THR A 31 0.05 15.34 -7.93
N ASN A 32 -0.24 16.62 -7.85
CA ASN A 32 -1.56 17.11 -7.46
C ASN A 32 -2.05 18.09 -8.52
N TYR A 33 -3.27 17.92 -8.96
CA TYR A 33 -3.90 18.81 -9.91
C TYR A 33 -5.35 19.14 -9.49
N SER A 34 -5.68 20.40 -9.39
CA SER A 34 -7.03 20.88 -9.07
C SER A 34 -7.68 21.40 -10.36
N PHE A 35 -8.79 20.76 -10.74
CA PHE A 35 -9.60 21.17 -11.90
C PHE A 35 -10.50 22.35 -11.50
N SER A 36 -11.06 22.30 -10.30
CA SER A 36 -11.91 23.33 -9.72
C SER A 36 -11.76 23.32 -8.19
N ASP A 37 -12.45 24.24 -7.51
CA ASP A 37 -12.47 24.29 -6.04
C ASP A 37 -13.08 23.03 -5.40
N ASN A 38 -13.85 22.26 -6.18
CA ASN A 38 -14.55 21.07 -5.72
C ASN A 38 -13.99 19.77 -6.28
N GLN A 39 -13.03 19.83 -7.20
CA GLN A 39 -12.46 18.66 -7.88
C GLN A 39 -10.95 18.70 -7.89
N LYS A 40 -10.34 17.60 -7.47
CA LYS A 40 -8.89 17.46 -7.38
C LYS A 40 -8.46 16.03 -7.68
N ILE A 41 -7.35 15.86 -8.36
CA ILE A 41 -6.67 14.57 -8.49
C ILE A 41 -5.34 14.62 -7.75
N ALA A 42 -5.05 13.57 -7.01
CA ALA A 42 -3.77 13.35 -6.36
C ALA A 42 -3.23 11.98 -6.78
N LEU A 43 -2.04 11.97 -7.37
CA LEU A 43 -1.34 10.76 -7.77
C LEU A 43 0.01 10.72 -7.07
N ARG A 44 0.37 9.58 -6.52
CA ARG A 44 1.68 9.36 -5.93
C ARG A 44 2.26 8.05 -6.42
N LEU A 45 3.51 8.07 -6.83
CA LEU A 45 4.29 6.88 -7.14
C LEU A 45 5.34 6.71 -6.06
N LYS A 46 5.21 5.69 -5.24
CA LYS A 46 6.23 5.26 -4.29
C LYS A 46 6.86 3.99 -4.83
N SER A 47 8.13 4.02 -5.11
CA SER A 47 8.87 2.83 -5.54
C SER A 47 10.14 2.62 -4.72
N SER A 48 10.57 1.38 -4.62
CA SER A 48 11.80 1.01 -3.94
C SER A 48 12.42 -0.17 -4.67
N TYR A 49 13.67 -0.05 -5.05
CA TYR A 49 14.41 -1.13 -5.69
C TYR A 49 15.37 -1.78 -4.72
N SER A 50 15.31 -3.09 -4.59
CA SER A 50 16.25 -3.92 -3.81
C SER A 50 17.31 -4.50 -4.73
N PHE A 51 18.57 -4.11 -4.52
CA PHE A 51 19.69 -4.58 -5.35
C PHE A 51 20.00 -6.06 -5.11
N LYS A 52 19.89 -6.53 -3.86
CA LYS A 52 20.14 -7.93 -3.51
C LYS A 52 19.09 -8.87 -4.10
N GLN A 53 17.81 -8.49 -4.04
CA GLN A 53 16.71 -9.30 -4.56
C GLN A 53 16.42 -9.07 -6.04
N LYS A 54 17.06 -8.05 -6.66
CA LYS A 54 16.76 -7.57 -8.02
C LYS A 54 15.25 -7.36 -8.23
N GLN A 55 14.59 -6.77 -7.22
CA GLN A 55 13.15 -6.68 -7.14
C GLN A 55 12.71 -5.22 -6.98
N LEU A 56 11.72 -4.84 -7.77
CA LEU A 56 11.03 -3.57 -7.64
C LEU A 56 9.81 -3.75 -6.72
N PHE A 57 9.71 -2.91 -5.70
CA PHE A 57 8.53 -2.73 -4.86
C PHE A 57 7.89 -1.41 -5.26
N TYR A 58 6.60 -1.41 -5.48
CA TYR A 58 5.89 -0.20 -5.84
C TYR A 58 4.53 -0.11 -5.15
N THR A 59 4.10 1.12 -4.93
CA THR A 59 2.75 1.46 -4.47
C THR A 59 2.35 2.76 -5.14
N ILE A 60 1.23 2.72 -5.85
CA ILE A 60 0.72 3.82 -6.66
C ILE A 60 -0.69 4.13 -6.17
N PRO A 61 -0.85 4.95 -5.12
CA PRO A 61 -2.15 5.50 -4.76
C PRO A 61 -2.51 6.64 -5.71
N ALA A 62 -3.73 6.58 -6.22
CA ALA A 62 -4.37 7.59 -7.03
C ALA A 62 -5.71 7.94 -6.40
N VAL A 63 -5.94 9.20 -6.07
CA VAL A 63 -7.18 9.66 -5.47
C VAL A 63 -7.77 10.75 -6.34
N TYR A 64 -9.00 10.55 -6.76
CA TYR A 64 -9.78 11.55 -7.48
C TYR A 64 -10.92 12.04 -6.59
N TYR A 65 -10.85 13.27 -6.16
CA TYR A 65 -11.91 13.97 -5.46
C TYR A 65 -12.87 14.58 -6.49
N PHE A 66 -14.06 14.03 -6.60
CA PHE A 66 -15.08 14.55 -7.50
C PHE A 66 -16.03 15.52 -6.78
N ASN A 67 -16.07 15.49 -5.45
CA ASN A 67 -16.85 16.40 -4.63
C ASN A 67 -16.21 16.62 -3.26
N LEU A 68 -15.33 17.62 -3.13
CA LEU A 68 -14.64 17.91 -1.88
C LEU A 68 -15.60 18.35 -0.76
N ARG A 69 -16.72 19.01 -1.11
CA ARG A 69 -17.71 19.47 -0.11
C ARG A 69 -18.46 18.31 0.55
N ARG A 70 -18.60 17.19 -0.15
CA ARG A 70 -19.26 15.98 0.31
C ARG A 70 -18.28 14.84 0.58
N ASN A 71 -17.00 15.16 0.74
CA ASN A 71 -15.95 14.17 0.90
C ASN A 71 -16.03 13.02 -0.14
N GLY A 72 -16.52 13.38 -1.35
CA GLY A 72 -16.67 12.45 -2.45
C GLY A 72 -15.35 12.22 -3.15
N TYR A 73 -14.81 11.01 -3.02
CA TYR A 73 -13.59 10.62 -3.71
C TYR A 73 -13.62 9.16 -4.14
N VAL A 74 -12.83 8.90 -5.15
CA VAL A 74 -12.47 7.54 -5.60
C VAL A 74 -10.99 7.37 -5.38
N GLU A 75 -10.61 6.30 -4.71
CA GLU A 75 -9.23 5.91 -4.49
C GLU A 75 -8.94 4.60 -5.20
N LEU A 76 -7.86 4.57 -5.97
CA LEU A 76 -7.29 3.39 -6.57
C LEU A 76 -5.86 3.24 -6.07
N GLU A 77 -5.54 2.11 -5.46
CA GLU A 77 -4.16 1.79 -5.09
C GLU A 77 -3.72 0.51 -5.76
N VAL A 78 -2.60 0.57 -6.45
CA VAL A 78 -1.92 -0.60 -7.01
C VAL A 78 -0.59 -0.78 -6.31
N SER A 79 -0.34 -1.94 -5.73
CA SER A 79 0.92 -2.23 -5.07
C SER A 79 1.43 -3.63 -5.42
N GLY A 80 2.77 -3.76 -5.50
CA GLY A 80 3.41 -5.02 -5.81
C GLY A 80 4.80 -5.15 -5.19
N GLY A 81 5.29 -6.38 -5.13
CA GLY A 81 6.59 -6.74 -4.60
C GLY A 81 6.56 -8.06 -3.82
N ASN A 82 7.74 -8.56 -3.47
CA ASN A 82 7.86 -9.78 -2.69
C ASN A 82 7.59 -9.50 -1.20
N ARG A 83 6.82 -10.35 -0.55
CA ARG A 83 6.51 -10.28 0.89
C ARG A 83 6.70 -11.63 1.55
N ILE A 84 7.13 -11.62 2.81
CA ILE A 84 7.13 -12.80 3.67
C ILE A 84 5.72 -13.01 4.19
N THR A 85 5.26 -14.26 4.14
CA THR A 85 3.87 -14.58 4.53
C THR A 85 3.77 -15.06 5.98
N ASN A 86 4.85 -15.61 6.54
CA ASN A 86 4.85 -16.12 7.90
C ASN A 86 5.00 -14.97 8.90
N SER A 87 3.95 -14.70 9.68
CA SER A 87 3.94 -13.63 10.69
C SER A 87 4.96 -13.88 11.81
N LEU A 88 5.12 -15.13 12.25
CA LEU A 88 6.08 -15.49 13.30
C LEU A 88 7.51 -15.18 12.89
N VAL A 89 7.85 -15.46 11.62
CA VAL A 89 9.17 -15.12 11.07
C VAL A 89 9.34 -13.61 10.91
N ALA A 90 8.28 -12.91 10.50
CA ALA A 90 8.32 -11.46 10.39
C ALA A 90 8.53 -10.78 11.75
N ASP A 91 7.93 -11.32 12.80
CA ASP A 91 8.06 -10.81 14.17
C ASP A 91 9.43 -11.17 14.78
N ALA A 92 9.95 -12.37 14.54
CA ALA A 92 11.33 -12.73 14.92
C ALA A 92 12.35 -11.79 14.26
N ILE A 93 12.18 -11.49 12.96
CA ILE A 93 13.05 -10.54 12.24
C ILE A 93 12.99 -9.12 12.82
N LYS A 94 11.85 -8.70 13.36
CA LYS A 94 11.72 -7.38 13.98
C LYS A 94 12.38 -7.29 15.35
N ASN A 95 12.36 -8.38 16.09
CA ASN A 95 12.79 -8.43 17.50
C ASN A 95 14.26 -8.80 17.67
N GLU A 96 14.88 -9.42 16.67
CA GLU A 96 16.29 -9.80 16.70
C GLU A 96 17.16 -8.82 15.93
N SER A 97 18.40 -8.62 16.41
CA SER A 97 19.36 -7.82 15.67
C SER A 97 19.73 -8.50 14.34
N PRO A 98 19.94 -7.73 13.25
CA PRO A 98 20.21 -8.29 11.92
C PRO A 98 21.38 -9.27 11.85
N ASP A 99 22.36 -9.12 12.74
CA ASP A 99 23.59 -9.93 12.77
C ASP A 99 23.39 -11.28 13.47
N SER A 100 22.34 -11.46 14.27
CA SER A 100 22.03 -12.72 14.97
C SER A 100 21.16 -13.67 14.14
N ILE A 101 20.60 -13.21 13.02
CA ILE A 101 19.68 -14.00 12.21
C ILE A 101 20.42 -14.79 11.15
N ASN A 102 20.39 -16.10 11.27
CA ASN A 102 20.91 -16.99 10.22
C ASN A 102 19.90 -17.11 9.06
N TRP A 103 20.03 -16.23 8.08
CA TRP A 103 19.13 -16.15 6.93
C TRP A 103 19.17 -17.40 6.02
N ALA A 104 20.27 -18.16 6.05
CA ALA A 104 20.43 -19.36 5.24
C ALA A 104 19.66 -20.57 5.80
N SER A 105 19.48 -20.62 7.12
CA SER A 105 18.73 -21.69 7.79
C SER A 105 17.21 -21.44 7.85
N MET A 106 16.77 -20.20 7.61
CA MET A 106 15.35 -19.87 7.58
C MET A 106 14.76 -20.23 6.23
N GLN A 107 13.92 -21.25 6.19
CA GLN A 107 13.05 -21.53 5.04
C GLN A 107 11.95 -20.47 4.97
N LEU A 108 12.25 -19.34 4.33
CA LEU A 108 11.31 -18.24 4.16
C LEU A 108 10.51 -18.46 2.88
N ASP A 109 9.22 -18.70 3.04
CA ASP A 109 8.28 -18.69 1.92
C ASP A 109 8.08 -17.26 1.43
N TYR A 110 8.70 -16.93 0.29
CA TYR A 110 8.52 -15.65 -0.35
C TYR A 110 7.40 -15.73 -1.38
N PHE A 111 6.48 -14.80 -1.28
CA PHE A 111 5.42 -14.63 -2.25
C PHE A 111 5.55 -13.29 -2.96
N LYS A 112 5.45 -13.33 -4.29
CA LYS A 112 5.17 -12.15 -5.09
C LYS A 112 3.70 -11.77 -4.85
N ASN A 113 3.47 -10.61 -4.26
CA ASN A 113 2.14 -10.14 -3.93
C ASN A 113 1.79 -8.93 -4.77
N THR A 114 0.70 -9.02 -5.51
CA THR A 114 0.08 -7.87 -6.19
C THR A 114 -1.24 -7.58 -5.51
N ARG A 115 -1.46 -6.34 -5.13
CA ARG A 115 -2.70 -5.87 -4.51
C ARG A 115 -3.23 -4.71 -5.32
N ILE A 116 -4.51 -4.77 -5.65
CA ILE A 116 -5.27 -3.67 -6.23
C ILE A 116 -6.42 -3.40 -5.28
N SER A 117 -6.55 -2.17 -4.80
CA SER A 117 -7.67 -1.73 -4.00
C SER A 117 -8.37 -0.58 -4.67
N PHE A 118 -9.67 -0.67 -4.73
CA PHE A 118 -10.56 0.38 -5.18
C PHE A 118 -11.45 0.77 -4.00
N ASN A 119 -11.60 2.05 -3.78
CA ASN A 119 -12.43 2.59 -2.71
C ASN A 119 -13.20 3.82 -3.19
N LEU A 120 -14.46 3.89 -2.85
CA LEU A 120 -15.36 5.00 -3.15
C LEU A 120 -15.93 5.50 -1.83
N ASN A 121 -15.77 6.77 -1.56
CA ASN A 121 -16.35 7.45 -0.40
C ASN A 121 -17.29 8.56 -0.84
N TYR A 122 -18.43 8.68 -0.17
CA TYR A 122 -19.35 9.77 -0.39
C TYR A 122 -20.20 10.07 0.84
N ASP A 123 -20.25 11.33 1.23
CA ASP A 123 -21.06 11.80 2.32
C ASP A 123 -22.40 12.35 1.81
N PHE A 124 -23.48 11.63 2.04
CA PHE A 124 -24.84 12.08 1.70
C PHE A 124 -25.26 13.28 2.53
N SER A 125 -24.81 13.34 3.78
CA SER A 125 -25.04 14.46 4.68
C SER A 125 -23.82 14.65 5.60
N PRO A 126 -23.70 15.78 6.31
CA PRO A 126 -22.65 15.96 7.30
C PRO A 126 -22.62 14.89 8.41
N LYS A 127 -23.75 14.20 8.61
CA LYS A 127 -23.90 13.18 9.66
C LYS A 127 -23.85 11.75 9.15
N PHE A 128 -23.93 11.54 7.83
CA PHE A 128 -24.01 10.21 7.24
C PHE A 128 -23.17 10.09 5.97
N GLY A 129 -22.28 9.15 5.94
CA GLY A 129 -21.44 8.79 4.80
C GLY A 129 -21.44 7.30 4.53
N ILE A 130 -21.05 6.95 3.32
CA ILE A 130 -20.82 5.57 2.88
C ILE A 130 -19.43 5.47 2.29
N ASN A 131 -18.74 4.41 2.69
CA ASN A 131 -17.47 4.00 2.10
C ASN A 131 -17.64 2.59 1.57
N THR A 132 -17.35 2.39 0.29
CA THR A 132 -17.44 1.06 -0.33
C THR A 132 -16.20 0.81 -1.16
N GLY A 133 -15.75 -0.43 -1.17
CA GLY A 133 -14.55 -0.78 -1.90
C GLY A 133 -14.40 -2.25 -2.16
N ILE A 134 -13.36 -2.57 -2.91
CA ILE A 134 -12.95 -3.95 -3.18
C ILE A 134 -11.43 -4.03 -3.15
N VAL A 135 -10.91 -5.07 -2.52
CA VAL A 135 -9.49 -5.38 -2.50
C VAL A 135 -9.27 -6.70 -3.22
N LEU A 136 -8.52 -6.64 -4.31
CA LEU A 136 -8.07 -7.79 -5.07
C LEU A 136 -6.60 -8.08 -4.70
N ARG A 137 -6.31 -9.31 -4.35
CA ARG A 137 -4.95 -9.75 -4.05
C ARG A 137 -4.61 -10.98 -4.86
N ARG A 138 -3.46 -10.95 -5.51
CA ARG A 138 -2.88 -12.12 -6.16
C ARG A 138 -1.53 -12.40 -5.52
N ARG A 139 -1.35 -13.60 -5.03
CA ARG A 139 -0.09 -14.08 -4.46
C ARG A 139 0.40 -15.28 -5.25
N SER A 140 1.68 -15.32 -5.56
CA SER A 140 2.32 -16.48 -6.17
C SER A 140 3.66 -16.74 -5.49
N ALA A 141 3.98 -17.99 -5.24
CA ALA A 141 5.26 -18.38 -4.68
C ALA A 141 6.40 -17.94 -5.61
N VAL A 142 7.47 -17.42 -5.04
CA VAL A 142 8.69 -17.05 -5.80
C VAL A 142 9.46 -18.31 -6.16
N ASP A 143 9.62 -19.23 -5.20
CA ASP A 143 10.13 -20.57 -5.44
C ASP A 143 8.96 -21.56 -5.45
N LYS A 144 8.74 -22.21 -6.58
CA LYS A 144 7.61 -23.13 -6.78
C LYS A 144 7.92 -24.57 -6.37
N LYS A 145 9.20 -24.97 -6.40
CA LYS A 145 9.63 -26.36 -6.15
C LYS A 145 9.13 -26.92 -4.80
N PRO A 146 9.27 -26.22 -3.66
CA PRO A 146 8.78 -26.74 -2.38
C PRO A 146 7.27 -26.95 -2.35
N PHE A 147 6.51 -26.12 -3.07
CA PHE A 147 5.05 -26.21 -3.15
C PHE A 147 4.60 -27.35 -4.05
N GLU A 148 5.28 -27.60 -5.15
CA GLU A 148 5.03 -28.73 -6.06
C GLU A 148 5.28 -30.08 -5.35
N LEU A 149 6.37 -30.17 -4.59
CA LEU A 149 6.70 -31.37 -3.81
C LEU A 149 5.69 -31.63 -2.68
N SER A 150 5.13 -30.58 -2.08
CA SER A 150 4.14 -30.70 -0.99
C SER A 150 2.69 -30.70 -1.48
N GLN A 151 2.44 -30.69 -2.78
CA GLN A 151 1.11 -30.60 -3.41
C GLN A 151 0.29 -29.39 -2.91
N ARG A 152 0.95 -28.33 -2.48
CA ARG A 152 0.28 -27.08 -2.03
C ARG A 152 0.09 -26.12 -3.21
N PRO A 153 -0.98 -25.32 -3.21
CA PRO A 153 -1.17 -24.33 -4.25
C PRO A 153 -0.04 -23.27 -4.20
N ASN A 154 0.65 -23.11 -5.32
CA ASN A 154 1.75 -22.14 -5.45
C ASN A 154 1.27 -20.71 -5.76
N SER A 155 -0.01 -20.52 -6.02
CA SER A 155 -0.62 -19.22 -6.25
C SER A 155 -2.09 -19.21 -5.84
N TYR A 156 -2.55 -18.05 -5.40
CA TYR A 156 -3.97 -17.83 -5.14
C TYR A 156 -4.35 -16.37 -5.38
N THR A 157 -5.62 -16.18 -5.72
CA THR A 157 -6.24 -14.87 -5.88
C THR A 157 -7.41 -14.75 -4.91
N SER A 158 -7.54 -13.62 -4.27
CA SER A 158 -8.63 -13.31 -3.36
C SER A 158 -9.25 -11.97 -3.71
N ALA A 159 -10.57 -11.87 -3.54
CA ALA A 159 -11.33 -10.64 -3.63
C ALA A 159 -12.05 -10.42 -2.30
N ALA A 160 -11.93 -9.23 -1.74
CA ALA A 160 -12.57 -8.85 -0.49
C ALA A 160 -13.37 -7.55 -0.73
N PRO A 161 -14.69 -7.64 -0.93
CA PRO A 161 -15.54 -6.46 -0.95
C PRO A 161 -15.68 -5.89 0.46
N GLN A 162 -15.83 -4.58 0.55
CA GLN A 162 -15.99 -3.83 1.79
C GLN A 162 -17.09 -2.80 1.63
N ILE A 163 -17.97 -2.72 2.62
CA ILE A 163 -18.97 -1.65 2.73
C ILE A 163 -18.95 -1.18 4.17
N GLU A 164 -18.84 0.13 4.36
CA GLU A 164 -18.83 0.78 5.65
C GLU A 164 -19.82 1.93 5.64
N PHE A 165 -20.67 1.99 6.66
CA PHE A 165 -21.59 3.09 6.90
C PHE A 165 -21.04 3.91 8.05
N GLU A 166 -20.80 5.19 7.82
CA GLU A 166 -20.28 6.09 8.83
C GLU A 166 -21.40 7.04 9.30
N THR A 167 -21.64 7.01 10.59
CA THR A 167 -22.57 7.96 11.24
C THR A 167 -21.78 8.89 12.14
N ARG A 168 -21.95 10.19 11.94
CA ARG A 168 -21.25 11.25 12.69
C ARG A 168 -22.28 12.12 13.41
N PRO A 169 -22.61 11.84 14.68
CA PRO A 169 -23.60 12.62 15.43
C PRO A 169 -23.30 14.13 15.45
N TRP A 170 -22.01 14.47 15.42
CA TRP A 170 -21.49 15.85 15.53
C TRP A 170 -21.22 16.53 14.18
N GLY A 171 -21.51 15.87 13.06
CA GLY A 171 -21.23 16.38 11.73
C GLY A 171 -19.76 16.26 11.31
N TYR A 172 -19.33 17.07 10.33
CA TYR A 172 -17.96 17.05 9.85
C TYR A 172 -16.96 17.49 10.93
N ASN A 173 -15.79 16.84 10.91
CA ASN A 173 -14.60 17.17 11.71
C ASN A 173 -14.71 16.90 13.21
N GLY A 174 -15.75 16.23 13.68
CA GLY A 174 -15.90 15.97 15.11
C GLY A 174 -15.74 17.26 15.94
N ALA A 175 -15.93 18.42 15.33
CA ALA A 175 -15.85 19.68 16.03
C ALA A 175 -16.90 19.65 17.14
N ILE A 176 -16.43 19.59 18.37
CA ILE A 176 -17.27 19.82 19.54
C ILE A 176 -17.76 21.22 19.35
N ILE A 177 -19.03 21.37 19.00
CA ILE A 177 -19.71 22.64 19.09
C ILE A 177 -19.82 22.89 20.59
N THR A 178 -18.82 23.56 21.15
CA THR A 178 -18.99 24.16 22.47
C THR A 178 -20.05 25.22 22.32
N ALA A 179 -21.22 24.85 22.74
CA ALA A 179 -22.32 25.80 22.91
C ALA A 179 -21.97 26.79 24.01
#